data_6df8c7ab2d21302bf9a63ed1b37a41c8
#
_entry.id   6df8c7ab2d21302bf9a63ed1b37a41c8
#
_cell.length_a   1.000
_cell.length_b   1.000
_cell.length_c   1.000
_cell.angle_alpha   90.00
_cell.angle_beta   90.00
_cell.angle_gamma   90.00
#
_symmetry.space_group_name_H-M   'P 1'
#
loop_
_entity.id
_entity.type
_entity.pdbx_description
1 polymer ?
#
loop_
_entity_poly.entity_id
_entity_poly.type
_entity_poly.pdbx_seq_one_letter_code
_entity_poly.pdbx_strand_id
1 'polypeptide(L)'
;PKVSLKNFDFIVAPEHDQLSGKNVLSTKGAIHYLRHDELKENEDYLKTKLKREKVISLIVGGPNKYYDYDDKSINELFKSIEENFLKNSYQLIFIPSMRTPQKIIDRAKDFFKRDQIIIDNVDKKAYLSSLQLADHIVVTCDSTSMISEAAITGKPIYVAHFPVIKNNHRFKKFFKLFKSLNIIRDFMPVEFTLDKWNYEKLNETDRISRYIKNKIKDYDFS
;
A
#
# COMPACT_ATOMS: atom_id res chain seq x y z
N PRO A 1 -11.76 8.40 -20.96
CA PRO A 1 -10.85 9.53 -21.20
C PRO A 1 -11.57 10.62 -22.01
N LYS A 2 -11.14 11.88 -21.83
CA LYS A 2 -11.66 13.02 -22.59
C LYS A 2 -11.03 13.12 -23.99
N VAL A 3 -10.06 12.26 -24.29
CA VAL A 3 -9.30 12.20 -25.55
C VAL A 3 -9.47 10.82 -26.16
N SER A 4 -9.48 10.75 -27.51
CA SER A 4 -9.59 9.48 -28.24
C SER A 4 -8.39 8.58 -27.92
N LEU A 5 -8.65 7.30 -27.66
CA LEU A 5 -7.59 6.30 -27.42
C LEU A 5 -6.68 6.11 -28.64
N LYS A 6 -7.19 6.40 -29.82
CA LYS A 6 -6.45 6.28 -31.11
C LYS A 6 -5.28 7.26 -31.24
N ASN A 7 -5.23 8.29 -30.39
CA ASN A 7 -4.16 9.30 -30.42
C ASN A 7 -2.90 8.87 -29.64
N PHE A 8 -2.86 7.64 -29.15
CA PHE A 8 -1.75 7.12 -28.36
C PHE A 8 -1.29 5.76 -28.92
N ASP A 9 -0.01 5.51 -28.96
CA ASP A 9 0.56 4.22 -29.32
C ASP A 9 0.30 3.20 -28.20
N PHE A 10 0.46 3.62 -26.92
CA PHE A 10 0.19 2.81 -25.74
C PHE A 10 -0.55 3.60 -24.68
N ILE A 11 -1.47 2.94 -24.00
CA ILE A 11 -2.16 3.47 -22.85
C ILE A 11 -2.04 2.44 -21.73
N VAL A 12 -1.48 2.82 -20.59
CA VAL A 12 -1.41 1.97 -19.41
C VAL A 12 -2.55 2.36 -18.46
N ALA A 13 -3.40 1.41 -18.12
CA ALA A 13 -4.54 1.64 -17.26
C ALA A 13 -4.78 0.46 -16.30
N PRO A 14 -5.05 0.72 -15.01
CA PRO A 14 -5.44 -0.35 -14.09
C PRO A 14 -6.76 -1.02 -14.50
N GLU A 15 -6.88 -2.33 -14.30
CA GLU A 15 -8.10 -3.10 -14.62
C GLU A 15 -9.37 -2.53 -13.98
N HIS A 16 -9.24 -1.97 -12.79
CA HIS A 16 -10.38 -1.36 -12.09
C HIS A 16 -10.91 -0.07 -12.77
N ASP A 17 -10.18 0.51 -13.72
CA ASP A 17 -10.64 1.62 -14.55
C ASP A 17 -11.47 1.17 -15.74
N GLN A 18 -11.46 -0.13 -16.07
CA GLN A 18 -12.25 -0.73 -17.16
C GLN A 18 -12.03 -0.07 -18.52
N LEU A 19 -10.83 0.43 -18.77
CA LEU A 19 -10.45 0.92 -20.07
C LEU A 19 -10.03 -0.25 -20.95
N SER A 20 -10.58 -0.33 -22.17
CA SER A 20 -10.24 -1.38 -23.13
C SER A 20 -9.95 -0.79 -24.51
N GLY A 21 -9.02 -1.41 -25.25
CA GLY A 21 -8.63 -1.01 -26.61
C GLY A 21 -7.42 -1.82 -27.07
N LYS A 22 -7.14 -1.81 -28.37
CA LYS A 22 -6.02 -2.57 -28.94
C LYS A 22 -4.65 -2.10 -28.42
N ASN A 23 -4.56 -0.84 -28.03
CA ASN A 23 -3.38 -0.16 -27.49
C ASN A 23 -3.42 0.05 -25.97
N VAL A 24 -4.38 -0.57 -25.27
CA VAL A 24 -4.51 -0.48 -23.82
C VAL A 24 -3.80 -1.66 -23.16
N LEU A 25 -2.83 -1.35 -22.31
CA LEU A 25 -2.11 -2.29 -21.46
C LEU A 25 -2.70 -2.25 -20.06
N SER A 26 -3.42 -3.29 -19.72
CA SER A 26 -4.08 -3.39 -18.41
C SER A 26 -3.09 -3.81 -17.32
N THR A 27 -3.18 -3.17 -16.13
CA THR A 27 -2.39 -3.51 -14.95
C THR A 27 -3.29 -3.95 -13.81
N LYS A 28 -2.84 -4.90 -13.00
CA LYS A 28 -3.60 -5.36 -11.82
C LYS A 28 -3.71 -4.27 -10.76
N GLY A 29 -2.63 -3.53 -10.52
CA GLY A 29 -2.57 -2.38 -9.61
C GLY A 29 -2.07 -1.11 -10.28
N ALA A 30 -1.79 -0.10 -9.49
CA ALA A 30 -1.11 1.10 -9.95
C ALA A 30 0.34 0.75 -10.35
N ILE A 31 0.82 1.36 -11.43
CA ILE A 31 2.26 1.35 -11.71
C ILE A 31 2.96 2.31 -10.75
N HIS A 32 4.14 1.94 -10.30
CA HIS A 32 4.96 2.71 -9.37
C HIS A 32 6.44 2.51 -9.67
N TYR A 33 7.27 3.36 -9.12
CA TYR A 33 8.72 3.33 -9.35
C TYR A 33 9.49 2.40 -8.42
N LEU A 34 8.85 1.84 -7.40
CA LEU A 34 9.53 0.98 -6.42
C LEU A 34 10.05 -0.30 -7.06
N ARG A 35 11.28 -0.67 -6.68
CA ARG A 35 11.93 -1.90 -7.10
C ARG A 35 12.35 -2.72 -5.88
N HIS A 36 12.47 -4.00 -6.06
CA HIS A 36 12.78 -4.95 -4.98
C HIS A 36 14.19 -4.76 -4.41
N ASP A 37 15.15 -4.44 -5.27
CA ASP A 37 16.52 -4.09 -4.88
C ASP A 37 16.54 -2.82 -4.02
N GLU A 38 15.77 -1.79 -4.38
CA GLU A 38 15.67 -0.53 -3.63
C GLU A 38 15.09 -0.74 -2.21
N LEU A 39 14.15 -1.67 -2.03
CA LEU A 39 13.67 -2.04 -0.69
C LEU A 39 14.82 -2.62 0.15
N LYS A 40 15.58 -3.55 -0.43
CA LYS A 40 16.69 -4.22 0.25
C LYS A 40 17.83 -3.25 0.61
N GLU A 41 18.18 -2.35 -0.30
CA GLU A 41 19.21 -1.32 -0.08
C GLU A 41 18.88 -0.38 1.09
N ASN A 42 17.59 -0.17 1.38
CA ASN A 42 17.15 0.69 2.48
C ASN A 42 16.80 -0.07 3.76
N GLU A 43 16.99 -1.39 3.82
CA GLU A 43 16.63 -2.22 4.98
C GLU A 43 17.24 -1.68 6.29
N ASP A 44 18.52 -1.37 6.29
CA ASP A 44 19.26 -0.98 7.49
C ASP A 44 18.83 0.38 8.07
N TYR A 45 18.10 1.20 7.29
CA TYR A 45 17.69 2.53 7.72
C TYR A 45 16.83 2.52 9.01
N LEU A 46 15.94 1.54 9.17
CA LEU A 46 15.17 1.36 10.40
C LEU A 46 15.57 0.10 11.18
N LYS A 47 16.27 -0.85 10.56
CA LYS A 47 16.62 -2.12 11.19
C LYS A 47 17.41 -1.93 12.50
N THR A 48 18.36 -1.01 12.51
CA THR A 48 19.16 -0.68 13.70
C THR A 48 18.35 -0.08 14.86
N LYS A 49 17.13 0.41 14.59
CA LYS A 49 16.20 0.95 15.59
C LYS A 49 15.24 -0.08 16.15
N LEU A 50 15.18 -1.28 15.54
CA LEU A 50 14.30 -2.36 15.99
C LEU A 50 14.79 -2.94 17.32
N LYS A 51 13.81 -3.19 18.20
CA LYS A 51 14.01 -3.86 19.49
C LYS A 51 13.36 -5.25 19.53
N ARG A 52 12.59 -5.59 18.51
CA ARG A 52 11.84 -6.84 18.38
C ARG A 52 12.06 -7.43 16.99
N GLU A 53 11.97 -8.75 16.90
CA GLU A 53 12.15 -9.48 15.62
C GLU A 53 10.94 -9.34 14.70
N LYS A 54 9.72 -9.38 15.26
CA LYS A 54 8.49 -9.27 14.49
C LYS A 54 8.10 -7.81 14.26
N VAL A 55 7.80 -7.46 13.02
CA VAL A 55 7.52 -6.07 12.62
C VAL A 55 6.17 -5.96 11.94
N ILE A 56 5.38 -4.99 12.39
CA ILE A 56 4.19 -4.50 11.69
C ILE A 56 4.44 -3.12 11.10
N SER A 57 4.27 -2.95 9.80
CA SER A 57 4.27 -1.64 9.15
C SER A 57 2.84 -1.13 9.03
N LEU A 58 2.52 0.00 9.67
CA LEU A 58 1.25 0.70 9.55
C LEU A 58 1.44 1.92 8.65
N ILE A 59 0.95 1.83 7.42
CA ILE A 59 1.02 2.91 6.42
C ILE A 59 -0.31 3.66 6.43
N VAL A 60 -0.26 4.92 6.82
CA VAL A 60 -1.45 5.75 7.01
C VAL A 60 -1.54 6.81 5.92
N GLY A 61 -2.64 6.78 5.20
CA GLY A 61 -3.00 7.83 4.25
C GLY A 61 -3.64 9.04 4.95
N GLY A 62 -4.71 9.55 4.38
CA GLY A 62 -5.42 10.68 4.96
C GLY A 62 -6.80 10.88 4.32
N PRO A 63 -7.60 11.78 4.87
CA PRO A 63 -8.93 12.05 4.38
C PRO A 63 -8.91 12.47 2.90
N ASN A 64 -9.92 12.07 2.19
CA ASN A 64 -10.15 12.48 0.81
C ASN A 64 -11.67 12.58 0.54
N LYS A 65 -12.06 12.85 -0.70
CA LYS A 65 -13.48 12.98 -1.05
C LYS A 65 -14.32 11.68 -0.89
N TYR A 66 -13.69 10.56 -0.61
CA TYR A 66 -14.34 9.25 -0.50
C TYR A 66 -14.35 8.68 0.91
N TYR A 67 -13.36 9.03 1.74
CA TYR A 67 -13.14 8.48 3.07
C TYR A 67 -12.92 9.58 4.09
N ASP A 68 -13.59 9.42 5.24
CA ASP A 68 -13.40 10.27 6.40
C ASP A 68 -12.42 9.62 7.39
N TYR A 69 -11.66 10.46 8.08
CA TYR A 69 -10.68 10.06 9.09
C TYR A 69 -11.06 10.67 10.43
N ASP A 70 -12.25 10.29 10.90
CA ASP A 70 -12.73 10.75 12.20
C ASP A 70 -11.90 10.18 13.36
N ASP A 71 -11.97 10.86 14.50
CA ASP A 71 -11.19 10.53 15.68
C ASP A 71 -11.54 9.14 16.24
N LYS A 72 -12.78 8.69 16.08
CA LYS A 72 -13.24 7.37 16.52
C LYS A 72 -12.55 6.27 15.70
N SER A 73 -12.61 6.38 14.38
CA SER A 73 -12.03 5.38 13.48
C SER A 73 -10.50 5.28 13.62
N ILE A 74 -9.82 6.41 13.86
CA ILE A 74 -8.37 6.42 14.15
C ILE A 74 -8.08 5.69 15.47
N ASN A 75 -8.86 5.96 16.53
CA ASN A 75 -8.67 5.28 17.81
C ASN A 75 -8.95 3.77 17.72
N GLU A 76 -9.97 3.38 16.96
CA GLU A 76 -10.28 1.97 16.72
C GLU A 76 -9.14 1.27 15.96
N LEU A 77 -8.57 1.92 14.94
CA LEU A 77 -7.40 1.41 14.22
C LEU A 77 -6.22 1.21 15.17
N PHE A 78 -5.88 2.22 15.99
CA PHE A 78 -4.73 2.16 16.90
C PHE A 78 -4.91 1.08 17.98
N LYS A 79 -6.11 0.98 18.56
CA LYS A 79 -6.44 -0.10 19.50
C LYS A 79 -6.32 -1.48 18.84
N SER A 80 -6.81 -1.62 17.61
CA SER A 80 -6.72 -2.88 16.89
C SER A 80 -5.27 -3.26 16.55
N ILE A 81 -4.40 -2.29 16.24
CA ILE A 81 -2.95 -2.52 16.09
C ILE A 81 -2.34 -2.98 17.42
N GLU A 82 -2.68 -2.33 18.52
CA GLU A 82 -2.18 -2.71 19.85
C GLU A 82 -2.58 -4.14 20.20
N GLU A 83 -3.88 -4.47 20.08
CA GLU A 83 -4.41 -5.78 20.46
C GLU A 83 -3.84 -6.91 19.58
N ASN A 84 -3.86 -6.74 18.26
CA ASN A 84 -3.51 -7.83 17.35
C ASN A 84 -2.00 -7.98 17.12
N PHE A 85 -1.22 -6.91 17.25
CA PHE A 85 0.21 -6.96 16.96
C PHE A 85 1.09 -6.69 18.17
N LEU A 86 0.92 -5.56 18.86
CA LEU A 86 1.86 -5.16 19.91
C LEU A 86 1.82 -6.11 21.11
N LYS A 87 0.62 -6.58 21.51
CA LYS A 87 0.48 -7.61 22.55
C LYS A 87 1.07 -8.97 22.15
N ASN A 88 1.22 -9.22 20.84
CA ASN A 88 1.83 -10.42 20.27
C ASN A 88 3.33 -10.22 19.91
N SER A 89 3.99 -9.28 20.58
CA SER A 89 5.42 -9.01 20.49
C SER A 89 5.90 -8.47 19.15
N TYR A 90 5.01 -7.85 18.35
CA TYR A 90 5.43 -7.09 17.18
C TYR A 90 5.94 -5.70 17.59
N GLN A 91 6.85 -5.16 16.81
CA GLN A 91 7.22 -3.76 16.84
C GLN A 91 6.52 -3.00 15.73
N LEU A 92 5.92 -1.88 16.07
CA LEU A 92 5.26 -1.00 15.12
C LEU A 92 6.29 -0.09 14.44
N ILE A 93 6.17 0.02 13.12
CA ILE A 93 6.70 1.12 12.33
C ILE A 93 5.48 1.85 11.74
N PHE A 94 5.23 3.07 12.21
CA PHE A 94 4.17 3.94 11.69
C PHE A 94 4.74 4.83 10.60
N ILE A 95 4.13 4.80 9.41
CA ILE A 95 4.55 5.55 8.22
C ILE A 95 3.41 6.48 7.78
N PRO A 96 3.59 7.81 7.85
CA PRO A 96 2.63 8.75 7.31
C PRO A 96 2.83 8.92 5.80
N SER A 97 1.75 9.31 5.13
CA SER A 97 1.77 9.80 3.74
C SER A 97 1.70 11.33 3.70
N MET A 98 1.86 11.90 2.52
CA MET A 98 1.69 13.36 2.30
C MET A 98 0.29 13.88 2.69
N ARG A 99 -0.71 13.01 2.77
CA ARG A 99 -2.08 13.39 3.14
C ARG A 99 -2.41 13.16 4.61
N THR A 100 -1.50 12.55 5.36
CA THR A 100 -1.72 12.26 6.78
C THR A 100 -1.73 13.57 7.56
N PRO A 101 -2.87 13.95 8.19
CA PRO A 101 -2.91 15.13 9.03
C PRO A 101 -1.95 15.02 10.22
N GLN A 102 -1.28 16.12 10.57
CA GLN A 102 -0.34 16.16 11.68
C GLN A 102 -0.97 15.66 12.99
N LYS A 103 -2.23 16.00 13.24
CA LYS A 103 -2.99 15.53 14.42
C LYS A 103 -3.04 14.00 14.56
N ILE A 104 -2.98 13.25 13.45
CA ILE A 104 -2.97 11.78 13.47
C ILE A 104 -1.58 11.29 13.87
N ILE A 105 -0.53 11.92 13.38
CA ILE A 105 0.86 11.59 13.73
C ILE A 105 1.09 11.86 15.22
N ASP A 106 0.67 13.03 15.72
CA ASP A 106 0.79 13.40 17.13
C ASP A 106 0.02 12.43 18.02
N ARG A 107 -1.21 12.07 17.62
CA ARG A 107 -2.00 11.04 18.31
C ARG A 107 -1.33 9.67 18.31
N ALA A 108 -0.66 9.28 17.24
CA ALA A 108 0.10 8.02 17.19
C ALA A 108 1.26 8.03 18.19
N LYS A 109 1.99 9.15 18.32
CA LYS A 109 3.05 9.32 19.33
C LYS A 109 2.52 9.22 20.77
N ASP A 110 1.35 9.81 21.02
CA ASP A 110 0.73 9.79 22.34
C ASP A 110 0.17 8.41 22.69
N PHE A 111 -0.41 7.72 21.70
CA PHE A 111 -1.04 6.43 21.90
C PHE A 111 -0.03 5.28 22.02
N PHE A 112 0.92 5.22 21.12
CA PHE A 112 1.91 4.14 21.08
C PHE A 112 3.09 4.44 22.00
N LYS A 113 3.57 3.41 22.71
CA LYS A 113 4.70 3.54 23.63
C LYS A 113 5.97 3.98 22.92
N ARG A 114 6.92 4.55 23.66
CA ARG A 114 8.20 5.09 23.14
C ARG A 114 9.11 4.06 22.48
N ASP A 115 8.87 2.77 22.63
CA ASP A 115 9.63 1.71 21.98
C ASP A 115 9.16 1.44 20.55
N GLN A 116 8.06 2.05 20.11
CA GLN A 116 7.59 1.98 18.73
C GLN A 116 8.26 3.04 17.86
N ILE A 117 8.36 2.76 16.56
CA ILE A 117 8.97 3.70 15.59
C ILE A 117 7.84 4.49 14.92
N ILE A 118 7.72 5.77 15.25
CA ILE A 118 6.75 6.68 14.62
C ILE A 118 7.52 7.66 13.75
N ILE A 119 7.29 7.61 12.45
CA ILE A 119 7.88 8.54 11.49
C ILE A 119 7.05 9.81 11.45
N ASP A 120 7.69 10.97 11.65
CA ASP A 120 7.02 12.25 11.82
C ASP A 120 6.64 12.93 10.52
N ASN A 121 7.44 12.69 9.48
CA ASN A 121 7.31 13.32 8.19
C ASN A 121 7.39 12.28 7.08
N VAL A 122 7.01 12.67 5.88
CA VAL A 122 7.19 11.80 4.71
C VAL A 122 8.68 11.54 4.50
N ASP A 123 9.07 10.29 4.66
CA ASP A 123 10.45 9.82 4.52
C ASP A 123 10.47 8.58 3.63
N LYS A 124 11.01 8.74 2.41
CA LYS A 124 11.10 7.65 1.43
C LYS A 124 11.93 6.49 1.96
N LYS A 125 13.06 6.75 2.63
CA LYS A 125 13.93 5.68 3.15
C LYS A 125 13.24 4.90 4.27
N ALA A 126 12.55 5.60 5.17
CA ALA A 126 11.75 4.96 6.21
C ALA A 126 10.62 4.11 5.62
N TYR A 127 9.93 4.61 4.58
CA TYR A 127 8.89 3.86 3.87
C TYR A 127 9.43 2.57 3.26
N LEU A 128 10.51 2.65 2.48
CA LEU A 128 11.14 1.49 1.84
C LEU A 128 11.64 0.48 2.88
N SER A 129 12.32 0.96 3.92
CA SER A 129 12.79 0.12 5.02
C SER A 129 11.63 -0.58 5.75
N SER A 130 10.54 0.14 6.02
CA SER A 130 9.36 -0.44 6.68
C SER A 130 8.72 -1.56 5.85
N LEU A 131 8.61 -1.40 4.54
CA LEU A 131 8.12 -2.43 3.62
C LEU A 131 9.03 -3.65 3.61
N GLN A 132 10.37 -3.43 3.63
CA GLN A 132 11.35 -4.51 3.64
C GLN A 132 11.35 -5.29 4.96
N LEU A 133 11.24 -4.62 6.09
CA LEU A 133 11.34 -5.21 7.43
C LEU A 133 10.04 -5.89 7.90
N ALA A 134 8.87 -5.43 7.44
CA ALA A 134 7.59 -5.90 7.94
C ALA A 134 7.36 -7.41 7.74
N ASP A 135 6.80 -8.09 8.75
CA ASP A 135 6.17 -9.41 8.59
C ASP A 135 4.73 -9.29 8.11
N HIS A 136 4.06 -8.22 8.54
CA HIS A 136 2.72 -7.85 8.11
C HIS A 136 2.66 -6.36 7.79
N ILE A 137 1.80 -5.99 6.85
CA ILE A 137 1.59 -4.60 6.47
C ILE A 137 0.11 -4.27 6.66
N VAL A 138 -0.19 -3.17 7.36
CA VAL A 138 -1.53 -2.59 7.40
C VAL A 138 -1.50 -1.29 6.63
N VAL A 139 -2.38 -1.15 5.64
CA VAL A 139 -2.49 0.06 4.81
C VAL A 139 -3.91 0.60 4.90
N THR A 140 -4.09 1.90 5.05
CA THR A 140 -5.41 2.52 5.02
C THR A 140 -6.02 2.52 3.62
N CYS A 141 -7.34 2.39 3.53
CA CYS A 141 -8.07 2.12 2.29
C CYS A 141 -8.12 3.26 1.26
N ASP A 142 -7.65 4.44 1.62
CA ASP A 142 -7.79 5.67 0.82
C ASP A 142 -6.84 5.78 -0.37
N SER A 143 -5.87 4.85 -0.50
CA SER A 143 -4.85 4.89 -1.54
C SER A 143 -4.61 3.53 -2.21
N THR A 144 -5.11 3.39 -3.44
CA THR A 144 -4.80 2.22 -4.27
C THR A 144 -3.31 2.14 -4.64
N SER A 145 -2.61 3.28 -4.71
CA SER A 145 -1.17 3.33 -4.99
C SER A 145 -0.36 2.71 -3.86
N MET A 146 -0.57 3.13 -2.60
CA MET A 146 0.16 2.58 -1.45
C MET A 146 -0.05 1.07 -1.28
N ILE A 147 -1.29 0.60 -1.53
CA ILE A 147 -1.60 -0.84 -1.50
C ILE A 147 -0.89 -1.57 -2.64
N SER A 148 -0.84 -0.99 -3.85
CA SER A 148 -0.12 -1.57 -4.99
C SER A 148 1.40 -1.60 -4.76
N GLU A 149 1.95 -0.56 -4.16
CA GLU A 149 3.36 -0.48 -3.76
C GLU A 149 3.70 -1.54 -2.71
N ALA A 150 2.85 -1.71 -1.69
CA ALA A 150 3.05 -2.76 -0.69
C ALA A 150 3.02 -4.17 -1.31
N ALA A 151 2.25 -4.37 -2.38
CA ALA A 151 2.11 -5.68 -3.04
C ALA A 151 3.39 -6.19 -3.73
N ILE A 152 4.41 -5.34 -3.94
CA ILE A 152 5.73 -5.78 -4.44
C ILE A 152 6.45 -6.68 -3.44
N THR A 153 6.11 -6.58 -2.16
CA THR A 153 6.80 -7.31 -1.09
C THR A 153 6.48 -8.80 -1.05
N GLY A 154 5.27 -9.20 -1.48
CA GLY A 154 4.73 -10.55 -1.31
C GLY A 154 4.30 -10.88 0.13
N LYS A 155 4.33 -9.89 1.02
CA LYS A 155 4.00 -10.05 2.45
C LYS A 155 2.51 -9.85 2.69
N PRO A 156 1.93 -10.43 3.76
CA PRO A 156 0.53 -10.22 4.14
C PRO A 156 0.16 -8.75 4.27
N ILE A 157 -0.85 -8.31 3.53
CA ILE A 157 -1.35 -6.93 3.54
C ILE A 157 -2.78 -6.91 4.03
N TYR A 158 -3.01 -6.22 5.14
CA TYR A 158 -4.34 -5.90 5.62
C TYR A 158 -4.73 -4.48 5.21
N VAL A 159 -5.98 -4.29 4.80
CA VAL A 159 -6.53 -2.98 4.47
C VAL A 159 -7.44 -2.51 5.60
N ALA A 160 -7.06 -1.43 6.25
CA ALA A 160 -7.87 -0.76 7.27
C ALA A 160 -8.90 0.16 6.59
N HIS A 161 -10.18 -0.18 6.75
CA HIS A 161 -11.27 0.58 6.16
C HIS A 161 -11.73 1.72 7.07
N PHE A 162 -12.02 2.86 6.46
CA PHE A 162 -12.54 4.07 7.09
C PHE A 162 -13.97 4.38 6.60
N PRO A 163 -14.73 5.20 7.34
CA PRO A 163 -16.07 5.61 6.94
C PRO A 163 -16.11 6.18 5.52
N VAL A 164 -17.09 5.70 4.74
CA VAL A 164 -17.26 6.09 3.34
C VAL A 164 -18.13 7.34 3.26
N ILE A 165 -17.58 8.46 2.81
CA ILE A 165 -18.33 9.69 2.52
C ILE A 165 -19.08 9.54 1.19
N LYS A 166 -18.39 9.00 0.18
CA LYS A 166 -18.93 8.84 -1.17
C LYS A 166 -18.52 7.50 -1.76
N ASN A 167 -19.51 6.75 -2.26
CA ASN A 167 -19.24 5.51 -2.96
C ASN A 167 -18.33 5.70 -4.16
N ASN A 168 -17.31 4.86 -4.25
CA ASN A 168 -16.40 4.83 -5.37
C ASN A 168 -16.29 3.40 -5.94
N HIS A 169 -16.88 3.19 -7.11
CA HIS A 169 -16.86 1.91 -7.80
C HIS A 169 -15.44 1.45 -8.14
N ARG A 170 -14.51 2.39 -8.41
CA ARG A 170 -13.10 2.06 -8.71
C ARG A 170 -12.42 1.41 -7.51
N PHE A 171 -12.57 1.97 -6.30
CA PHE A 171 -12.04 1.36 -5.08
C PHE A 171 -12.64 -0.02 -4.81
N LYS A 172 -13.98 -0.15 -4.95
CA LYS A 172 -14.65 -1.46 -4.78
C LYS A 172 -14.10 -2.52 -5.73
N LYS A 173 -13.89 -2.17 -7.02
CA LYS A 173 -13.31 -3.07 -8.02
C LYS A 173 -11.86 -3.41 -7.71
N PHE A 174 -11.06 -2.41 -7.31
CA PHE A 174 -9.68 -2.60 -6.88
C PHE A 174 -9.58 -3.58 -5.72
N PHE A 175 -10.34 -3.37 -4.64
CA PHE A 175 -10.31 -4.27 -3.49
C PHE A 175 -10.80 -5.68 -3.86
N LYS A 176 -11.85 -5.79 -4.68
CA LYS A 176 -12.34 -7.09 -5.17
C LYS A 176 -11.25 -7.83 -5.95
N LEU A 177 -10.55 -7.15 -6.86
CA LEU A 177 -9.45 -7.72 -7.63
C LEU A 177 -8.31 -8.17 -6.71
N PHE A 178 -7.85 -7.31 -5.80
CA PHE A 178 -6.73 -7.62 -4.92
C PHE A 178 -7.05 -8.75 -3.93
N LYS A 179 -8.29 -8.85 -3.46
CA LYS A 179 -8.77 -9.99 -2.67
C LYS A 179 -8.80 -11.28 -3.50
N SER A 180 -9.29 -11.24 -4.74
CA SER A 180 -9.30 -12.43 -5.62
C SER A 180 -7.90 -12.93 -6.00
N LEU A 181 -6.91 -12.05 -5.99
CA LEU A 181 -5.50 -12.38 -6.17
C LEU A 181 -4.81 -12.81 -4.85
N ASN A 182 -5.57 -12.90 -3.77
CA ASN A 182 -5.06 -13.21 -2.42
C ASN A 182 -3.96 -12.24 -1.94
N ILE A 183 -3.95 -10.99 -2.44
CA ILE A 183 -2.95 -9.97 -2.07
C ILE A 183 -3.32 -9.31 -0.75
N ILE A 184 -4.60 -8.97 -0.58
CA ILE A 184 -5.10 -8.25 0.59
C ILE A 184 -6.20 -9.00 1.31
N ARG A 185 -6.29 -8.74 2.63
CA ARG A 185 -7.44 -9.04 3.48
C ARG A 185 -7.92 -7.78 4.19
N ASP A 186 -9.17 -7.78 4.64
CA ASP A 186 -9.67 -6.67 5.45
C ASP A 186 -9.05 -6.72 6.85
N PHE A 187 -8.61 -5.56 7.32
CA PHE A 187 -8.20 -5.40 8.71
C PHE A 187 -9.44 -5.25 9.58
N MET A 188 -9.62 -6.18 10.50
CA MET A 188 -10.80 -6.18 11.38
C MET A 188 -10.51 -5.35 12.63
N PRO A 189 -11.50 -4.56 13.12
CA PRO A 189 -11.34 -3.72 14.31
C PRO A 189 -11.34 -4.49 15.63
N VAL A 190 -11.62 -5.79 15.58
CA VAL A 190 -11.67 -6.69 16.74
C VAL A 190 -10.52 -7.67 16.69
N GLU A 191 -10.27 -8.36 17.80
CA GLU A 191 -9.29 -9.43 17.88
C GLU A 191 -9.58 -10.51 16.82
N PHE A 192 -8.57 -10.85 16.02
CA PHE A 192 -8.64 -11.89 15.01
C PHE A 192 -7.30 -12.65 14.94
N THR A 193 -7.34 -13.85 14.39
CA THR A 193 -6.12 -14.62 14.17
C THR A 193 -5.29 -13.99 13.08
N LEU A 194 -4.03 -13.66 13.39
CA LEU A 194 -3.07 -13.16 12.39
C LEU A 194 -2.70 -14.29 11.45
N ASP A 195 -3.15 -14.17 10.21
CA ASP A 195 -2.82 -15.13 9.18
C ASP A 195 -1.48 -14.79 8.52
N LYS A 196 -0.73 -15.84 8.19
CA LYS A 196 0.38 -15.75 7.23
C LYS A 196 -0.08 -16.34 5.92
N TRP A 197 0.06 -15.58 4.84
CA TRP A 197 -0.21 -16.06 3.49
C TRP A 197 0.80 -15.50 2.52
N ASN A 198 0.91 -16.15 1.38
CA ASN A 198 1.76 -15.73 0.28
C ASN A 198 0.91 -15.47 -0.95
N TYR A 199 1.37 -14.59 -1.80
CA TYR A 199 0.80 -14.30 -3.11
C TYR A 199 1.92 -13.98 -4.11
N GLU A 200 1.61 -14.00 -5.39
CA GLU A 200 2.53 -13.62 -6.45
C GLU A 200 2.82 -12.10 -6.35
N LYS A 201 4.08 -11.74 -6.14
CA LYS A 201 4.51 -10.34 -6.03
C LYS A 201 4.09 -9.56 -7.27
N LEU A 202 3.43 -8.42 -7.08
CA LEU A 202 3.08 -7.57 -8.21
C LEU A 202 4.27 -6.70 -8.62
N ASN A 203 4.72 -6.88 -9.86
CA ASN A 203 5.71 -6.02 -10.51
C ASN A 203 5.19 -5.55 -11.87
N GLU A 204 4.09 -4.80 -11.85
CA GLU A 204 3.42 -4.33 -13.05
C GLU A 204 4.28 -3.35 -13.85
N THR A 205 5.09 -2.53 -13.16
CA THR A 205 6.00 -1.59 -13.82
C THR A 205 7.00 -2.32 -14.71
N ASP A 206 7.64 -3.37 -14.22
CA ASP A 206 8.60 -4.16 -15.01
C ASP A 206 7.91 -4.92 -16.14
N ARG A 207 6.72 -5.48 -15.88
CA ARG A 207 5.95 -6.19 -16.90
C ARG A 207 5.61 -5.27 -18.07
N ILE A 208 5.08 -4.08 -17.77
CA ILE A 208 4.69 -3.08 -18.77
C ILE A 208 5.91 -2.50 -19.49
N SER A 209 6.96 -2.17 -18.75
CA SER A 209 8.20 -1.64 -19.34
C SER A 209 8.83 -2.60 -20.34
N ARG A 210 8.89 -3.90 -20.00
CA ARG A 210 9.40 -4.93 -20.92
C ARG A 210 8.55 -5.07 -22.16
N TYR A 211 7.23 -5.06 -22.01
CA TYR A 211 6.31 -5.11 -23.14
C TYR A 211 6.50 -3.93 -24.10
N ILE A 212 6.50 -2.70 -23.57
CA ILE A 212 6.67 -1.48 -24.37
C ILE A 212 8.05 -1.47 -25.05
N LYS A 213 9.12 -1.81 -24.33
CA LYS A 213 10.48 -1.90 -24.88
C LYS A 213 10.57 -2.84 -26.10
N ASN A 214 9.94 -4.01 -25.99
CA ASN A 214 9.94 -4.98 -27.10
C ASN A 214 9.15 -4.43 -28.27
N LYS A 215 8.01 -3.80 -28.04
CA LYS A 215 7.21 -3.21 -29.12
C LYS A 215 7.90 -2.05 -29.82
N ILE A 216 8.58 -1.16 -29.10
CA ILE A 216 9.34 -0.05 -29.72
C ILE A 216 10.47 -0.58 -30.60
N LYS A 217 11.18 -1.63 -30.20
CA LYS A 217 12.21 -2.24 -31.05
C LYS A 217 11.67 -2.79 -32.37
N ASP A 218 10.43 -3.27 -32.38
CA ASP A 218 9.77 -3.74 -33.61
C ASP A 218 9.42 -2.57 -34.56
N TYR A 219 9.33 -1.33 -34.08
CA TYR A 219 9.05 -0.13 -34.87
C TYR A 219 10.30 0.52 -35.47
N ASP A 220 11.48 0.38 -34.85
CA ASP A 220 12.73 1.00 -35.31
C ASP A 220 13.37 0.29 -36.54
N PHE A 221 12.76 -0.79 -37.05
CA PHE A 221 13.26 -1.59 -38.15
C PHE A 221 12.32 -1.66 -39.38
N SER A 222 11.31 -0.78 -39.43
CA SER A 222 10.36 -0.75 -40.57
C SER A 222 10.43 0.53 -41.38
#